data_9d05fcfc36441b9a0eb4c8407777f32a
#
_entry.id   9d05fcfc36441b9a0eb4c8407777f32a
#
_cell.length_a   1.000
_cell.length_b   1.000
_cell.length_c   1.000
_cell.angle_alpha   90.00
_cell.angle_beta   90.00
_cell.angle_gamma   90.00
#
_symmetry.space_group_name_H-M   'P 1'
#
loop_
_entity.id
_entity.type
_entity.pdbx_description
1 polymer ?
#
loop_
_entity_poly.entity_id
_entity_poly.type
_entity_poly.pdbx_seq_one_letter_code
_entity_poly.pdbx_strand_id
1 'polypeptide(L)'
;MHPVVSEKRQGERVSMIITAVAVGTRGDVNPLAELGEEMIRRGHGFRILTSEAFRTLIESKGVTFIKLDTDADHVMKYLVTDYKTSLDFAKGMFRLKKENPGFMEQTLNAIKGSDLVMYGTCAAFARHAAEYLNIPCARIFYSPMDPTRQYSLYSDEYDSDKVLKSYDGLPQGMSLMTMIALNGWRCSVGLPRWRISSRYTEMNGRKVLTFYPTSKVLMPPDPAWGDPIHVTGYWYHPEEAAGDYEEPKELTDFLGSGKKPVFVAFGKAESPELARLQLLTLDALKRTGIRAIVQAFQITEKERVNTDKLFFIDAVPYPYIFEKVRAVVHHGGNTTNGMGLRAGLPTLVIALALDQYFYGRMDNRIGCGPEPLYIRKKLCSTDEIAGALEDLVSGRYDAKARDISRMIREENGVVTAADSIEKYVSE
;
A
#
# COMPACT_ATOMS: atom_id res chain seq x y z
N MET A 1 -39.49 -25.31 26.60
CA MET A 1 -39.57 -24.35 25.52
C MET A 1 -38.36 -24.57 24.61
N HIS A 2 -38.59 -25.18 23.45
CA HIS A 2 -37.51 -25.35 22.45
C HIS A 2 -37.28 -24.05 21.74
N PRO A 3 -35.99 -23.65 21.44
CA PRO A 3 -35.75 -22.50 20.63
C PRO A 3 -36.17 -22.81 19.19
N VAL A 4 -37.00 -21.94 18.62
CA VAL A 4 -37.41 -21.97 17.21
C VAL A 4 -36.18 -21.65 16.38
N VAL A 5 -35.66 -22.65 15.70
CA VAL A 5 -34.64 -22.48 14.66
C VAL A 5 -35.36 -21.82 13.48
N SER A 6 -35.09 -20.56 13.21
CA SER A 6 -35.62 -19.90 12.02
C SER A 6 -34.97 -20.53 10.79
N GLU A 7 -35.77 -21.19 9.95
CA GLU A 7 -35.37 -21.65 8.62
C GLU A 7 -34.91 -20.45 7.80
N LYS A 8 -33.60 -20.40 7.49
CA LYS A 8 -33.04 -19.46 6.53
C LYS A 8 -33.66 -19.71 5.16
N ARG A 9 -34.40 -18.75 4.63
CA ARG A 9 -34.87 -18.76 3.25
C ARG A 9 -33.64 -18.75 2.32
N GLN A 10 -33.54 -19.76 1.45
CA GLN A 10 -32.57 -19.77 0.36
C GLN A 10 -32.80 -18.55 -0.54
N GLY A 11 -31.85 -17.58 -0.54
CA GLY A 11 -31.87 -16.45 -1.46
C GLY A 11 -31.72 -15.04 -0.86
N GLU A 12 -31.86 -14.85 0.46
CA GLU A 12 -31.58 -13.55 1.06
C GLU A 12 -30.06 -13.44 1.34
N ARG A 13 -29.37 -12.52 0.63
CA ARG A 13 -28.00 -12.13 0.97
C ARG A 13 -28.00 -11.55 2.40
N VAL A 14 -27.32 -12.21 3.31
CA VAL A 14 -27.17 -11.67 4.68
C VAL A 14 -26.29 -10.44 4.61
N SER A 15 -26.84 -9.29 5.03
CA SER A 15 -26.06 -8.06 5.15
C SER A 15 -24.99 -8.23 6.24
N MET A 16 -23.74 -7.96 5.91
CA MET A 16 -22.58 -8.03 6.82
C MET A 16 -22.14 -6.63 7.22
N ILE A 17 -21.53 -6.52 8.39
CA ILE A 17 -20.82 -5.33 8.84
C ILE A 17 -19.32 -5.64 8.88
N ILE A 18 -18.55 -4.95 8.04
CA ILE A 18 -17.09 -5.10 7.95
C ILE A 18 -16.45 -3.84 8.55
N THR A 19 -15.47 -4.04 9.43
CA THR A 19 -14.66 -2.91 9.92
C THR A 19 -13.20 -3.11 9.55
N ALA A 20 -12.66 -2.19 8.76
CA ALA A 20 -11.26 -2.12 8.43
C ALA A 20 -10.51 -1.18 9.39
N VAL A 21 -9.33 -1.58 9.83
CA VAL A 21 -8.43 -0.76 10.66
C VAL A 21 -7.19 -0.45 9.85
N ALA A 22 -6.97 0.82 9.57
CA ALA A 22 -5.85 1.31 8.77
C ALA A 22 -5.02 2.34 9.56
N VAL A 23 -3.72 2.09 9.62
CA VAL A 23 -2.74 3.00 10.20
C VAL A 23 -1.62 3.16 9.19
N GLY A 24 -1.41 4.38 8.70
CA GLY A 24 -0.41 4.65 7.67
C GLY A 24 -0.75 5.86 6.81
N THR A 25 -0.48 5.74 5.53
CA THR A 25 -0.66 6.78 4.52
C THR A 25 -1.96 6.64 3.73
N ARG A 26 -2.18 7.56 2.78
CA ARG A 26 -3.26 7.42 1.79
C ARG A 26 -3.20 6.08 1.04
N GLY A 27 -2.01 5.53 0.79
CA GLY A 27 -1.82 4.23 0.15
C GLY A 27 -2.39 3.05 0.96
N ASP A 28 -2.48 3.19 2.30
CA ASP A 28 -3.08 2.18 3.18
C ASP A 28 -4.61 2.34 3.28
N VAL A 29 -5.12 3.56 3.16
CA VAL A 29 -6.54 3.88 3.40
C VAL A 29 -7.37 3.85 2.11
N ASN A 30 -6.87 4.42 1.00
CA ASN A 30 -7.62 4.53 -0.24
C ASN A 30 -8.09 3.16 -0.77
N PRO A 31 -7.25 2.10 -0.84
CA PRO A 31 -7.72 0.80 -1.29
C PRO A 31 -8.86 0.22 -0.45
N LEU A 32 -8.87 0.51 0.86
CA LEU A 32 -9.96 0.09 1.74
C LEU A 32 -11.24 0.89 1.51
N ALA A 33 -11.12 2.17 1.18
CA ALA A 33 -12.28 2.98 0.82
C ALA A 33 -12.93 2.51 -0.49
N GLU A 34 -12.11 2.13 -1.49
CA GLU A 34 -12.57 1.53 -2.75
C GLU A 34 -13.30 0.20 -2.52
N LEU A 35 -12.71 -0.69 -1.71
CA LEU A 35 -13.37 -1.94 -1.33
C LEU A 35 -14.66 -1.68 -0.54
N GLY A 36 -14.64 -0.69 0.35
CA GLY A 36 -15.81 -0.29 1.14
C GLY A 36 -16.98 0.19 0.28
N GLU A 37 -16.71 1.00 -0.74
CA GLU A 37 -17.70 1.45 -1.72
C GLU A 37 -18.37 0.26 -2.43
N GLU A 38 -17.58 -0.72 -2.89
CA GLU A 38 -18.09 -1.95 -3.52
C GLU A 38 -18.93 -2.79 -2.54
N MET A 39 -18.47 -2.96 -1.29
CA MET A 39 -19.22 -3.71 -0.29
C MET A 39 -20.56 -3.04 0.04
N ILE A 40 -20.60 -1.71 0.12
CA ILE A 40 -21.84 -0.94 0.30
C ILE A 40 -22.75 -1.11 -0.91
N ARG A 41 -22.22 -1.04 -2.14
CA ARG A 41 -22.99 -1.29 -3.37
C ARG A 41 -23.63 -2.68 -3.41
N ARG A 42 -23.01 -3.67 -2.74
CA ARG A 42 -23.54 -5.03 -2.58
C ARG A 42 -24.55 -5.17 -1.44
N GLY A 43 -24.80 -4.10 -0.66
CA GLY A 43 -25.76 -4.09 0.45
C GLY A 43 -25.16 -4.43 1.82
N HIS A 44 -23.84 -4.37 1.96
CA HIS A 44 -23.13 -4.56 3.23
C HIS A 44 -22.82 -3.23 3.91
N GLY A 45 -22.56 -3.25 5.22
CA GLY A 45 -22.01 -2.12 5.95
C GLY A 45 -20.48 -2.17 5.94
N PHE A 46 -19.83 -1.04 5.67
CA PHE A 46 -18.37 -0.93 5.73
C PHE A 46 -17.92 0.29 6.53
N ARG A 47 -16.99 0.07 7.45
CA ARG A 47 -16.44 1.11 8.33
C ARG A 47 -14.92 1.09 8.28
N ILE A 48 -14.31 2.27 8.38
CA ILE A 48 -12.84 2.38 8.46
C ILE A 48 -12.46 3.16 9.71
N LEU A 49 -11.69 2.50 10.59
CA LEU A 49 -11.05 3.11 11.76
C LEU A 49 -9.66 3.60 11.34
N THR A 50 -9.46 4.91 11.32
CA THR A 50 -8.18 5.53 10.90
C THR A 50 -8.04 6.97 11.40
N SER A 51 -6.93 7.64 11.06
CA SER A 51 -6.68 9.04 11.38
C SER A 51 -7.71 10.00 10.75
N GLU A 52 -7.99 11.10 11.45
CA GLU A 52 -8.90 12.18 11.00
C GLU A 52 -8.55 12.73 9.61
N ALA A 53 -7.27 12.72 9.23
CA ALA A 53 -6.79 13.22 7.95
C ALA A 53 -7.46 12.55 6.73
N PHE A 54 -8.07 11.37 6.90
CA PHE A 54 -8.68 10.60 5.82
C PHE A 54 -10.22 10.64 5.82
N ARG A 55 -10.86 11.39 6.72
CA ARG A 55 -12.32 11.47 6.83
C ARG A 55 -12.99 11.77 5.49
N THR A 56 -12.62 12.88 4.87
CA THR A 56 -13.22 13.34 3.60
C THR A 56 -13.09 12.28 2.50
N LEU A 57 -11.93 11.63 2.39
CA LEU A 57 -11.69 10.56 1.42
C LEU A 57 -12.65 9.37 1.64
N ILE A 58 -12.85 8.98 2.88
CA ILE A 58 -13.67 7.81 3.25
C ILE A 58 -15.15 8.12 3.05
N GLU A 59 -15.61 9.27 3.57
CA GLU A 59 -17.01 9.67 3.51
C GLU A 59 -17.47 10.01 2.08
N SER A 60 -16.57 10.50 1.21
CA SER A 60 -16.87 10.73 -0.22
C SER A 60 -17.25 9.46 -0.99
N LYS A 61 -16.85 8.28 -0.49
CA LYS A 61 -17.21 6.95 -1.03
C LYS A 61 -18.38 6.29 -0.30
N GLY A 62 -19.11 7.03 0.53
CA GLY A 62 -20.23 6.52 1.32
C GLY A 62 -19.84 5.57 2.45
N VAL A 63 -18.54 5.41 2.70
CA VAL A 63 -18.00 4.53 3.75
C VAL A 63 -18.06 5.24 5.11
N THR A 64 -18.39 4.50 6.17
CA THR A 64 -18.45 5.08 7.52
C THR A 64 -17.02 5.29 8.07
N PHE A 65 -16.69 6.53 8.35
CA PHE A 65 -15.44 6.89 9.03
C PHE A 65 -15.59 6.74 10.55
N ILE A 66 -14.59 6.14 11.18
CA ILE A 66 -14.41 6.10 12.64
C ILE A 66 -13.02 6.65 12.95
N LYS A 67 -12.95 7.64 13.84
CA LYS A 67 -11.69 8.27 14.23
C LYS A 67 -10.87 7.34 15.13
N LEU A 68 -9.62 7.14 14.75
CA LEU A 68 -8.56 6.63 15.63
C LEU A 68 -7.68 7.81 16.03
N ASP A 69 -7.49 8.01 17.33
CA ASP A 69 -6.65 9.10 17.84
C ASP A 69 -5.16 8.79 17.63
N THR A 70 -4.76 8.70 16.38
CA THR A 70 -3.38 8.56 15.95
C THR A 70 -3.06 9.66 14.95
N ASP A 71 -1.85 10.18 15.04
CA ASP A 71 -1.29 11.06 14.03
C ASP A 71 -0.61 10.19 12.95
N ALA A 72 -1.11 10.27 11.72
CA ALA A 72 -0.56 9.51 10.58
C ALA A 72 0.89 9.89 10.30
N ASP A 73 1.26 11.17 10.48
CA ASP A 73 2.63 11.65 10.26
C ASP A 73 3.58 11.12 11.34
N HIS A 74 3.14 11.04 12.61
CA HIS A 74 3.91 10.40 13.67
C HIS A 74 4.10 8.89 13.42
N VAL A 75 3.07 8.19 12.96
CA VAL A 75 3.20 6.77 12.56
C VAL A 75 4.25 6.61 11.47
N MET A 76 4.16 7.40 10.41
CA MET A 76 5.13 7.36 9.32
C MET A 76 6.54 7.72 9.78
N LYS A 77 6.68 8.75 10.60
CA LYS A 77 7.97 9.17 11.16
C LYS A 77 8.60 8.03 11.97
N TYR A 78 7.89 7.48 12.94
CA TYR A 78 8.48 6.51 13.88
C TYR A 78 8.68 5.12 13.31
N LEU A 79 7.82 4.67 12.39
CA LEU A 79 7.85 3.30 11.88
C LEU A 79 8.50 3.17 10.51
N VAL A 80 8.63 4.27 9.77
CA VAL A 80 9.21 4.25 8.43
C VAL A 80 10.43 5.14 8.34
N THR A 81 10.31 6.44 8.66
CA THR A 81 11.39 7.42 8.46
C THR A 81 12.54 7.22 9.44
N ASP A 82 12.25 7.12 10.75
CA ASP A 82 13.26 6.94 11.80
C ASP A 82 13.75 5.49 11.92
N TYR A 83 13.12 4.56 11.19
CA TYR A 83 13.44 3.13 11.23
C TYR A 83 14.76 2.84 10.50
N LYS A 84 15.81 2.52 11.24
CA LYS A 84 17.09 2.02 10.72
C LYS A 84 17.39 0.60 11.20
N THR A 85 16.90 0.26 12.37
CA THR A 85 17.10 -1.04 13.02
C THR A 85 15.81 -1.54 13.65
N SER A 86 15.73 -2.83 13.94
CA SER A 86 14.59 -3.41 14.68
C SER A 86 14.38 -2.76 16.06
N LEU A 87 15.46 -2.22 16.66
CA LEU A 87 15.38 -1.49 17.92
C LEU A 87 14.68 -0.13 17.74
N ASP A 88 14.93 0.56 16.63
CA ASP A 88 14.27 1.85 16.35
C ASP A 88 12.78 1.64 16.09
N PHE A 89 12.42 0.56 15.40
CA PHE A 89 11.03 0.17 15.21
C PHE A 89 10.33 -0.09 16.57
N ALA A 90 10.98 -0.84 17.45
CA ALA A 90 10.45 -1.10 18.79
C ALA A 90 10.26 0.18 19.60
N LYS A 91 11.21 1.12 19.53
CA LYS A 91 11.10 2.44 20.16
C LYS A 91 9.95 3.26 19.54
N GLY A 92 9.78 3.21 18.22
CA GLY A 92 8.67 3.87 17.52
C GLY A 92 7.31 3.36 18.00
N MET A 93 7.14 2.04 18.05
CA MET A 93 5.92 1.41 18.56
C MET A 93 5.64 1.80 20.02
N PHE A 94 6.68 1.87 20.83
CA PHE A 94 6.52 2.27 22.24
C PHE A 94 6.10 3.75 22.38
N ARG A 95 6.63 4.65 21.54
CA ARG A 95 6.22 6.05 21.48
C ARG A 95 4.75 6.18 21.07
N LEU A 96 4.34 5.52 19.98
CA LEU A 96 2.95 5.54 19.51
C LEU A 96 1.98 5.05 20.57
N LYS A 97 2.32 3.97 21.28
CA LYS A 97 1.52 3.48 22.41
C LYS A 97 1.42 4.49 23.54
N LYS A 98 2.49 5.23 23.84
CA LYS A 98 2.50 6.27 24.89
C LYS A 98 1.66 7.49 24.49
N GLU A 99 1.68 7.86 23.20
CA GLU A 99 0.91 8.98 22.65
C GLU A 99 -0.59 8.68 22.58
N ASN A 100 -0.96 7.43 22.32
CA ASN A 100 -2.35 6.98 22.33
C ASN A 100 -2.54 5.75 23.24
N PRO A 101 -2.65 5.91 24.55
CA PRO A 101 -2.84 4.79 25.47
C PRO A 101 -4.19 4.08 25.29
N GLY A 102 -5.19 4.76 24.72
CA GLY A 102 -6.55 4.25 24.51
C GLY A 102 -6.75 3.53 23.17
N PHE A 103 -5.73 3.33 22.33
CA PHE A 103 -5.91 2.81 20.98
C PHE A 103 -6.57 1.42 20.93
N MET A 104 -6.32 0.55 21.91
CA MET A 104 -6.98 -0.76 21.98
C MET A 104 -8.46 -0.66 22.33
N GLU A 105 -8.84 0.25 23.23
CA GLU A 105 -10.23 0.49 23.60
C GLU A 105 -11.01 1.13 22.43
N GLN A 106 -10.43 2.11 21.76
CA GLN A 106 -10.99 2.68 20.54
C GLN A 106 -11.21 1.62 19.47
N THR A 107 -10.23 0.71 19.30
CA THR A 107 -10.35 -0.40 18.35
C THR A 107 -11.48 -1.36 18.74
N LEU A 108 -11.56 -1.77 20.00
CA LEU A 108 -12.65 -2.63 20.50
C LEU A 108 -14.03 -2.02 20.24
N ASN A 109 -14.19 -0.73 20.55
CA ASN A 109 -15.45 -0.03 20.35
C ASN A 109 -15.82 0.07 18.86
N ALA A 110 -14.83 0.30 17.99
CA ALA A 110 -15.04 0.42 16.56
C ALA A 110 -15.44 -0.90 15.88
N ILE A 111 -14.82 -2.02 16.30
CA ILE A 111 -15.07 -3.34 15.69
C ILE A 111 -16.24 -4.11 16.29
N LYS A 112 -16.80 -3.64 17.40
CA LYS A 112 -17.93 -4.29 18.05
C LYS A 112 -19.12 -4.40 17.10
N GLY A 113 -19.68 -5.61 17.00
CA GLY A 113 -20.79 -5.91 16.11
C GLY A 113 -20.40 -6.03 14.63
N SER A 114 -19.09 -6.16 14.32
CA SER A 114 -18.64 -6.53 12.98
C SER A 114 -18.71 -8.03 12.77
N ASP A 115 -18.96 -8.44 11.52
CA ASP A 115 -18.90 -9.83 11.08
C ASP A 115 -17.48 -10.19 10.58
N LEU A 116 -16.69 -9.18 10.18
CA LEU A 116 -15.30 -9.32 9.78
C LEU A 116 -14.50 -8.07 10.17
N VAL A 117 -13.28 -8.28 10.67
CA VAL A 117 -12.30 -7.20 10.91
C VAL A 117 -11.16 -7.33 9.91
N MET A 118 -10.88 -6.27 9.16
CA MET A 118 -9.76 -6.21 8.22
C MET A 118 -8.63 -5.33 8.78
N TYR A 119 -7.37 -5.69 8.56
CA TYR A 119 -6.25 -4.91 9.07
C TYR A 119 -5.01 -4.98 8.16
N GLY A 120 -4.30 -3.86 8.05
CA GLY A 120 -2.98 -3.77 7.40
C GLY A 120 -1.82 -4.05 8.37
N THR A 121 -0.60 -4.01 7.86
CA THR A 121 0.63 -4.33 8.61
C THR A 121 0.78 -3.49 9.89
N CYS A 122 0.63 -2.17 9.79
CA CYS A 122 0.75 -1.26 10.93
C CYS A 122 -0.47 -1.30 11.89
N ALA A 123 -1.56 -1.93 11.47
CA ALA A 123 -2.78 -2.12 12.24
C ALA A 123 -2.96 -3.54 12.80
N ALA A 124 -1.89 -4.35 12.84
CA ALA A 124 -1.94 -5.74 13.31
C ALA A 124 -2.47 -5.91 14.76
N PHE A 125 -2.50 -4.86 15.55
CA PHE A 125 -3.13 -4.84 16.88
C PHE A 125 -4.65 -5.11 16.80
N ALA A 126 -5.33 -4.75 15.72
CA ALA A 126 -6.75 -5.00 15.52
C ALA A 126 -7.10 -6.49 15.51
N ARG A 127 -6.18 -7.36 15.04
CA ARG A 127 -6.33 -8.81 15.15
C ARG A 127 -6.56 -9.27 16.60
N HIS A 128 -5.84 -8.66 17.54
CA HIS A 128 -5.94 -9.06 18.95
C HIS A 128 -7.25 -8.58 19.60
N ALA A 129 -7.76 -7.43 19.17
CA ALA A 129 -9.09 -6.97 19.55
C ALA A 129 -10.19 -7.88 18.95
N ALA A 130 -10.04 -8.28 17.68
CA ALA A 130 -10.94 -9.24 17.02
C ALA A 130 -10.91 -10.62 17.69
N GLU A 131 -9.71 -11.12 18.07
CA GLU A 131 -9.55 -12.37 18.82
C GLU A 131 -10.31 -12.34 20.15
N TYR A 132 -10.22 -11.23 20.90
CA TYR A 132 -10.93 -11.06 22.16
C TYR A 132 -12.45 -11.06 22.00
N LEU A 133 -12.97 -10.44 20.94
CA LEU A 133 -14.41 -10.42 20.64
C LEU A 133 -14.89 -11.65 19.84
N ASN A 134 -13.99 -12.58 19.51
CA ASN A 134 -14.25 -13.75 18.68
C ASN A 134 -14.84 -13.40 17.30
N ILE A 135 -14.37 -12.30 16.69
CA ILE A 135 -14.77 -11.84 15.35
C ILE A 135 -13.73 -12.33 14.34
N PRO A 136 -14.11 -12.98 13.22
CA PRO A 136 -13.19 -13.35 12.16
C PRO A 136 -12.37 -12.16 11.67
N CYS A 137 -11.15 -12.39 11.20
CA CYS A 137 -10.35 -11.30 10.65
C CYS A 137 -9.69 -11.63 9.32
N ALA A 138 -9.37 -10.58 8.56
CA ALA A 138 -8.61 -10.62 7.34
C ALA A 138 -7.40 -9.68 7.44
N ARG A 139 -6.25 -10.11 6.94
CA ARG A 139 -5.03 -9.31 6.86
C ARG A 139 -4.77 -8.84 5.43
N ILE A 140 -4.23 -7.64 5.31
CA ILE A 140 -3.95 -7.00 4.03
C ILE A 140 -2.47 -6.64 3.98
N PHE A 141 -1.79 -7.10 2.95
CA PHE A 141 -0.39 -6.80 2.72
C PHE A 141 -0.16 -6.30 1.31
N TYR A 142 0.67 -5.28 1.17
CA TYR A 142 1.06 -4.71 -0.13
C TYR A 142 2.35 -5.29 -0.68
N SER A 143 2.97 -6.22 0.04
CA SER A 143 4.18 -6.94 -0.35
C SER A 143 4.12 -8.38 0.17
N PRO A 144 4.89 -9.32 -0.39
CA PRO A 144 4.81 -10.72 -0.02
C PRO A 144 5.24 -10.94 1.44
N MET A 145 4.30 -11.38 2.26
CA MET A 145 4.50 -11.70 3.69
C MET A 145 4.33 -13.18 4.00
N ASP A 146 3.71 -13.93 3.09
CA ASP A 146 3.54 -15.38 3.19
C ASP A 146 4.66 -16.08 2.43
N PRO A 147 5.24 -17.17 2.99
CA PRO A 147 6.36 -17.87 2.37
C PRO A 147 6.04 -18.34 0.95
N THR A 148 6.94 -18.06 0.03
CA THR A 148 6.91 -18.51 -1.37
C THR A 148 8.33 -18.78 -1.85
N ARG A 149 8.48 -19.58 -2.90
CA ARG A 149 9.74 -19.75 -3.61
C ARG A 149 9.93 -18.77 -4.75
N GLN A 150 8.85 -18.14 -5.23
CA GLN A 150 8.83 -17.39 -6.49
C GLN A 150 9.55 -16.04 -6.40
N TYR A 151 9.46 -15.35 -5.27
CA TYR A 151 10.02 -14.01 -5.07
C TYR A 151 10.23 -13.70 -3.58
N SER A 152 11.22 -12.87 -3.29
CA SER A 152 11.55 -12.43 -1.93
C SER A 152 11.19 -10.96 -1.73
N LEU A 153 10.86 -10.59 -0.48
CA LEU A 153 10.73 -9.19 -0.08
C LEU A 153 12.10 -8.47 -0.05
N TYR A 154 13.18 -9.20 0.21
CA TYR A 154 14.48 -8.61 0.57
C TYR A 154 15.65 -8.96 -0.35
N SER A 155 15.52 -9.96 -1.23
CA SER A 155 16.60 -10.38 -2.13
C SER A 155 16.19 -10.33 -3.60
N ASP A 156 17.20 -10.26 -4.46
CA ASP A 156 17.03 -10.28 -5.91
C ASP A 156 16.96 -11.73 -6.45
N GLU A 157 16.90 -12.71 -5.56
CA GLU A 157 16.74 -14.12 -5.93
C GLU A 157 15.28 -14.46 -6.19
N TYR A 158 15.06 -15.39 -7.10
CA TYR A 158 13.75 -15.88 -7.52
C TYR A 158 13.77 -17.40 -7.65
N ASP A 159 12.60 -18.02 -7.51
CA ASP A 159 12.34 -19.43 -7.81
C ASP A 159 13.33 -20.42 -7.13
N SER A 160 13.64 -20.19 -5.86
CA SER A 160 14.64 -20.98 -5.13
C SER A 160 14.28 -21.24 -3.67
N ASP A 161 14.94 -22.25 -3.08
CA ASP A 161 14.82 -22.54 -1.64
C ASP A 161 15.42 -21.42 -0.77
N LYS A 162 16.34 -20.61 -1.31
CA LYS A 162 16.88 -19.45 -0.60
C LYS A 162 15.82 -18.37 -0.45
N VAL A 163 14.98 -18.19 -1.49
CA VAL A 163 13.83 -17.29 -1.42
C VAL A 163 12.90 -17.74 -0.30
N LEU A 164 12.54 -19.01 -0.26
CA LEU A 164 11.67 -19.54 0.80
C LEU A 164 12.24 -19.29 2.20
N LYS A 165 13.56 -19.54 2.40
CA LYS A 165 14.25 -19.28 3.67
C LYS A 165 14.28 -17.79 4.05
N SER A 166 14.18 -16.88 3.09
CA SER A 166 14.14 -15.43 3.37
C SER A 166 12.94 -15.01 4.21
N TYR A 167 11.89 -15.81 4.26
CA TYR A 167 10.69 -15.57 5.06
C TYR A 167 10.82 -16.04 6.52
N ASP A 168 11.82 -16.84 6.88
CA ASP A 168 11.93 -17.46 8.21
C ASP A 168 11.95 -16.44 9.36
N GLY A 169 12.53 -15.28 9.15
CA GLY A 169 12.63 -14.20 10.15
C GLY A 169 11.40 -13.29 10.27
N LEU A 170 10.52 -13.25 9.27
CA LEU A 170 9.40 -12.30 9.25
C LEU A 170 8.34 -12.57 10.34
N PRO A 171 7.82 -13.80 10.51
CA PRO A 171 6.84 -14.10 11.55
C PRO A 171 7.39 -13.86 12.96
N GLN A 172 8.67 -14.18 13.19
CA GLN A 172 9.34 -13.96 14.46
C GLN A 172 9.48 -12.48 14.79
N GLY A 173 9.84 -11.64 13.82
CA GLY A 173 9.92 -10.19 13.97
C GLY A 173 8.57 -9.59 14.34
N MET A 174 7.51 -9.93 13.62
CA MET A 174 6.15 -9.49 13.92
C MET A 174 5.69 -9.97 15.30
N SER A 175 5.97 -11.23 15.66
CA SER A 175 5.60 -11.80 16.95
C SER A 175 6.34 -11.12 18.11
N LEU A 176 7.62 -10.80 17.95
CA LEU A 176 8.39 -10.07 18.95
C LEU A 176 7.79 -8.68 19.23
N MET A 177 7.43 -7.95 18.17
CA MET A 177 6.78 -6.64 18.30
C MET A 177 5.46 -6.75 19.08
N THR A 178 4.63 -7.72 18.74
CA THR A 178 3.37 -7.97 19.47
C THR A 178 3.60 -8.33 20.92
N MET A 179 4.60 -9.15 21.22
CA MET A 179 4.94 -9.51 22.60
C MET A 179 5.29 -8.27 23.42
N ILE A 180 6.08 -7.37 22.88
CA ILE A 180 6.50 -6.13 23.56
C ILE A 180 5.32 -5.16 23.72
N ALA A 181 4.56 -4.94 22.65
CA ALA A 181 3.53 -3.91 22.62
C ALA A 181 2.23 -4.33 23.31
N LEU A 182 1.81 -5.59 23.17
CA LEU A 182 0.43 -6.01 23.47
C LEU A 182 0.28 -7.06 24.56
N ASN A 183 1.33 -7.77 25.01
CA ASN A 183 1.15 -8.81 26.02
C ASN A 183 0.58 -8.30 27.35
N GLY A 184 0.89 -7.07 27.74
CA GLY A 184 0.28 -6.45 28.91
C GLY A 184 -1.25 -6.34 28.77
N TRP A 185 -1.71 -5.80 27.64
CA TRP A 185 -3.14 -5.69 27.34
C TRP A 185 -3.80 -7.07 27.18
N ARG A 186 -3.17 -8.01 26.45
CA ARG A 186 -3.71 -9.37 26.28
C ARG A 186 -3.99 -10.05 27.63
N CYS A 187 -3.03 -9.95 28.56
CA CYS A 187 -3.21 -10.51 29.91
C CYS A 187 -4.32 -9.81 30.69
N SER A 188 -4.46 -8.48 30.57
CA SER A 188 -5.50 -7.73 31.29
C SER A 188 -6.93 -8.08 30.85
N VAL A 189 -7.11 -8.54 29.61
CA VAL A 189 -8.40 -8.98 29.06
C VAL A 189 -8.57 -10.51 29.08
N GLY A 190 -7.67 -11.27 29.69
CA GLY A 190 -7.76 -12.72 29.81
C GLY A 190 -7.30 -13.51 28.59
N LEU A 191 -6.71 -12.88 27.57
CA LEU A 191 -6.13 -13.59 26.45
C LEU A 191 -4.78 -14.21 26.80
N PRO A 192 -4.44 -15.38 26.24
CA PRO A 192 -3.13 -15.98 26.42
C PRO A 192 -2.02 -15.06 25.89
N ARG A 193 -0.85 -15.11 26.52
CA ARG A 193 0.31 -14.37 26.04
C ARG A 193 0.67 -14.75 24.62
N TRP A 194 0.90 -13.74 23.77
CA TRP A 194 1.50 -13.95 22.46
C TRP A 194 2.94 -14.42 22.62
N ARG A 195 3.35 -15.41 21.84
CA ARG A 195 4.69 -16.03 21.90
C ARG A 195 5.38 -15.86 20.55
N ILE A 196 6.69 -16.05 20.52
CA ILE A 196 7.48 -16.01 19.28
C ILE A 196 7.01 -17.07 18.26
N SER A 197 6.47 -18.18 18.74
CA SER A 197 5.89 -19.24 17.91
C SER A 197 4.45 -19.00 17.46
N SER A 198 3.80 -17.93 17.95
CA SER A 198 2.42 -17.61 17.58
C SER A 198 2.35 -17.21 16.11
N ARG A 199 1.24 -17.54 15.45
CA ARG A 199 1.05 -17.31 14.02
C ARG A 199 -0.06 -16.30 13.76
N TYR A 200 0.17 -15.42 12.77
CA TYR A 200 -0.84 -14.48 12.28
C TYR A 200 -1.77 -15.12 11.23
N THR A 201 -1.46 -16.33 10.79
CA THR A 201 -2.21 -17.08 9.77
C THR A 201 -3.42 -17.82 10.30
N GLU A 202 -3.55 -17.94 11.63
CA GLU A 202 -4.64 -18.63 12.29
C GLU A 202 -5.14 -17.86 13.48
N MET A 203 -6.45 -17.91 13.74
CA MET A 203 -7.10 -17.30 14.90
C MET A 203 -8.32 -18.11 15.30
N ASN A 204 -8.42 -18.48 16.59
CA ASN A 204 -9.55 -19.23 17.13
C ASN A 204 -9.91 -20.50 16.33
N GLY A 205 -8.88 -21.22 15.84
CA GLY A 205 -9.04 -22.45 15.05
C GLY A 205 -9.42 -22.24 13.57
N ARG A 206 -9.50 -20.98 13.10
CA ARG A 206 -9.77 -20.65 11.70
C ARG A 206 -8.52 -20.08 11.04
N LYS A 207 -8.33 -20.38 9.74
CA LYS A 207 -7.33 -19.70 8.91
C LYS A 207 -7.75 -18.24 8.70
N VAL A 208 -6.79 -17.33 8.82
CA VAL A 208 -7.03 -15.88 8.62
C VAL A 208 -7.01 -15.59 7.12
N LEU A 209 -8.08 -14.98 6.62
CA LEU A 209 -8.18 -14.52 5.24
C LEU A 209 -7.06 -13.50 4.95
N THR A 210 -6.43 -13.61 3.79
CA THR A 210 -5.29 -12.76 3.43
C THR A 210 -5.47 -12.19 2.04
N PHE A 211 -5.31 -10.86 1.93
CA PHE A 211 -5.35 -10.17 0.67
C PHE A 211 -4.02 -9.50 0.33
N TYR A 212 -3.64 -9.64 -0.92
CA TYR A 212 -2.61 -8.88 -1.59
C TYR A 212 -3.27 -8.01 -2.68
N PRO A 213 -3.58 -6.72 -2.39
CA PRO A 213 -4.15 -5.78 -3.36
C PRO A 213 -3.09 -5.30 -4.35
N THR A 214 -2.57 -6.21 -5.14
CA THR A 214 -1.58 -5.96 -6.19
C THR A 214 -1.87 -6.86 -7.38
N SER A 215 -1.34 -6.50 -8.55
CA SER A 215 -1.54 -7.28 -9.78
C SER A 215 -0.89 -8.66 -9.69
N LYS A 216 -1.59 -9.68 -10.20
CA LYS A 216 -1.05 -11.03 -10.39
C LYS A 216 0.12 -11.08 -11.37
N VAL A 217 0.27 -10.05 -12.21
CA VAL A 217 1.42 -9.92 -13.11
C VAL A 217 2.70 -9.61 -12.35
N LEU A 218 2.61 -8.78 -11.30
CA LEU A 218 3.75 -8.45 -10.44
C LEU A 218 3.98 -9.50 -9.35
N MET A 219 2.91 -10.01 -8.78
CA MET A 219 2.94 -10.98 -7.70
C MET A 219 2.06 -12.19 -8.06
N PRO A 220 2.54 -13.11 -8.89
CA PRO A 220 1.81 -14.33 -9.22
C PRO A 220 1.46 -15.11 -7.94
N PRO A 221 0.20 -15.59 -7.78
CA PRO A 221 -0.17 -16.43 -6.65
C PRO A 221 0.72 -17.68 -6.57
N ASP A 222 1.25 -17.99 -5.38
CA ASP A 222 1.95 -19.25 -5.20
C ASP A 222 0.95 -20.40 -5.08
N PRO A 223 1.08 -21.48 -5.88
CA PRO A 223 0.21 -22.65 -5.78
C PRO A 223 0.20 -23.30 -4.40
N ALA A 224 1.25 -23.10 -3.60
CA ALA A 224 1.35 -23.63 -2.24
C ALA A 224 0.52 -22.85 -1.22
N TRP A 225 0.05 -21.65 -1.53
CA TRP A 225 -0.70 -20.85 -0.57
C TRP A 225 -2.10 -21.37 -0.30
N GLY A 226 -2.82 -21.83 -1.32
CA GLY A 226 -4.21 -22.30 -1.21
C GLY A 226 -5.16 -21.23 -0.63
N ASP A 227 -6.41 -21.61 -0.38
CA ASP A 227 -7.30 -20.81 0.45
C ASP A 227 -6.74 -20.71 1.88
N PRO A 228 -6.69 -19.53 2.49
CA PRO A 228 -7.40 -18.28 2.20
C PRO A 228 -6.50 -17.12 1.72
N ILE A 229 -5.46 -17.34 0.92
CA ILE A 229 -4.55 -16.29 0.46
C ILE A 229 -4.88 -15.88 -0.96
N HIS A 230 -5.22 -14.60 -1.18
CA HIS A 230 -5.67 -14.08 -2.46
C HIS A 230 -4.81 -12.92 -2.96
N VAL A 231 -4.21 -13.06 -4.14
CA VAL A 231 -3.70 -11.94 -4.92
C VAL A 231 -4.85 -11.49 -5.82
N THR A 232 -5.42 -10.32 -5.54
CA THR A 232 -6.71 -9.93 -6.11
C THR A 232 -6.61 -9.08 -7.37
N GLY A 233 -5.50 -8.39 -7.58
CA GLY A 233 -5.42 -7.19 -8.39
C GLY A 233 -5.52 -5.95 -7.51
N TYR A 234 -5.23 -4.79 -8.06
CA TYR A 234 -5.27 -3.52 -7.33
C TYR A 234 -6.69 -3.14 -6.92
N TRP A 235 -6.84 -2.55 -5.72
CA TRP A 235 -8.11 -2.02 -5.22
C TRP A 235 -8.23 -0.54 -5.56
N TYR A 236 -8.68 -0.26 -6.74
CA TYR A 236 -9.14 1.05 -7.19
C TYR A 236 -10.17 0.87 -8.30
N HIS A 237 -11.12 1.79 -8.41
CA HIS A 237 -12.08 1.75 -9.50
C HIS A 237 -11.45 2.25 -10.82
N PRO A 238 -11.69 1.53 -11.93
CA PRO A 238 -11.12 1.88 -13.25
C PRO A 238 -11.53 3.27 -13.74
N GLU A 239 -12.68 3.74 -13.29
CA GLU A 239 -13.35 4.95 -13.76
C GLU A 239 -13.12 6.17 -12.84
N GLU A 240 -12.18 6.12 -11.89
CA GLU A 240 -11.79 7.36 -11.20
C GLU A 240 -11.24 8.34 -12.24
N ALA A 241 -12.17 9.04 -12.88
CA ALA A 241 -11.87 10.19 -13.71
C ALA A 241 -11.06 11.19 -12.87
N ALA A 242 -10.33 12.07 -13.55
CA ALA A 242 -9.56 13.16 -12.94
C ALA A 242 -10.43 14.06 -12.02
N GLY A 243 -11.71 13.74 -11.84
CA GLY A 243 -12.68 14.59 -11.14
C GLY A 243 -12.76 15.96 -11.79
N ASP A 244 -13.15 16.96 -11.00
CA ASP A 244 -13.20 18.37 -11.42
C ASP A 244 -11.81 19.04 -11.38
N TYR A 245 -10.72 18.29 -11.73
CA TYR A 245 -9.39 18.88 -11.75
C TYR A 245 -9.27 19.90 -12.88
N GLU A 246 -9.18 21.16 -12.50
CA GLU A 246 -8.90 22.25 -13.42
C GLU A 246 -7.38 22.31 -13.72
N GLU A 247 -7.00 22.03 -14.97
CA GLU A 247 -5.61 22.13 -15.40
C GLU A 247 -5.15 23.59 -15.38
N PRO A 248 -4.07 23.93 -14.63
CA PRO A 248 -3.48 25.25 -14.73
C PRO A 248 -2.98 25.54 -16.14
N LYS A 249 -3.21 26.76 -16.62
CA LYS A 249 -2.79 27.18 -17.97
C LYS A 249 -1.29 26.95 -18.21
N GLU A 250 -0.49 27.21 -17.21
CA GLU A 250 0.97 27.03 -17.27
C GLU A 250 1.34 25.57 -17.48
N LEU A 251 0.57 24.63 -16.94
CA LEU A 251 0.77 23.20 -17.18
C LEU A 251 0.37 22.84 -18.60
N THR A 252 -0.74 23.36 -19.10
CA THR A 252 -1.18 23.19 -20.49
C THR A 252 -0.12 23.68 -21.45
N ASP A 253 0.39 24.89 -21.23
CA ASP A 253 1.45 25.51 -22.05
C ASP A 253 2.74 24.69 -22.01
N PHE A 254 3.13 24.19 -20.84
CA PHE A 254 4.28 23.30 -20.69
C PHE A 254 4.07 22.00 -21.45
N LEU A 255 2.94 21.33 -21.28
CA LEU A 255 2.65 20.05 -21.98
C LEU A 255 2.64 20.22 -23.51
N GLY A 256 2.11 21.34 -24.02
CA GLY A 256 2.05 21.67 -25.45
C GLY A 256 3.38 22.08 -26.07
N SER A 257 4.38 22.47 -25.27
CA SER A 257 5.64 23.08 -25.77
C SER A 257 6.71 22.09 -26.22
N GLY A 258 6.48 20.75 -26.18
CA GLY A 258 7.50 19.79 -26.56
C GLY A 258 7.15 18.32 -26.36
N LYS A 259 8.17 17.46 -26.30
CA LYS A 259 7.97 16.01 -26.08
C LYS A 259 7.29 15.75 -24.73
N LYS A 260 6.48 14.68 -24.64
CA LYS A 260 5.87 14.24 -23.38
C LYS A 260 6.93 14.14 -22.27
N PRO A 261 6.72 14.79 -21.11
CA PRO A 261 7.66 14.75 -19.99
C PRO A 261 7.61 13.41 -19.24
N VAL A 262 8.56 13.16 -18.35
CA VAL A 262 8.43 12.17 -17.29
C VAL A 262 7.71 12.78 -16.09
N PHE A 263 6.99 11.98 -15.32
CA PHE A 263 6.41 12.42 -14.04
C PHE A 263 7.27 11.91 -12.89
N VAL A 264 7.61 12.80 -11.96
CA VAL A 264 8.45 12.46 -10.80
C VAL A 264 7.68 12.71 -9.51
N ALA A 265 7.49 11.67 -8.68
CA ALA A 265 6.75 11.75 -7.43
C ALA A 265 7.30 10.79 -6.36
N PHE A 266 7.78 11.32 -5.24
CA PHE A 266 8.33 10.52 -4.14
C PHE A 266 7.44 10.48 -2.89
N GLY A 267 6.19 10.94 -3.01
CA GLY A 267 5.22 10.99 -1.90
C GLY A 267 5.42 12.21 -1.00
N LYS A 268 4.59 12.29 0.05
CA LYS A 268 4.53 13.45 0.96
C LYS A 268 5.34 13.29 2.25
N ALA A 269 5.94 12.10 2.48
CA ALA A 269 6.68 11.86 3.71
C ALA A 269 7.86 12.82 3.84
N GLU A 270 8.02 13.41 5.01
CA GLU A 270 9.13 14.31 5.29
C GLU A 270 10.34 13.54 5.84
N SER A 271 11.42 13.49 5.09
CA SER A 271 12.70 12.96 5.56
C SER A 271 13.89 13.63 4.87
N PRO A 272 15.03 13.75 5.57
CA PRO A 272 16.27 14.27 4.96
C PRO A 272 16.71 13.44 3.75
N GLU A 273 16.51 12.12 3.79
CA GLU A 273 16.83 11.22 2.69
C GLU A 273 15.98 11.51 1.46
N LEU A 274 14.68 11.77 1.66
CA LEU A 274 13.77 12.09 0.57
C LEU A 274 14.05 13.47 -0.03
N ALA A 275 14.31 14.47 0.79
CA ALA A 275 14.73 15.78 0.32
C ALA A 275 16.01 15.70 -0.53
N ARG A 276 17.00 14.93 -0.05
CA ARG A 276 18.23 14.67 -0.80
C ARG A 276 17.95 13.93 -2.12
N LEU A 277 17.08 12.92 -2.12
CA LEU A 277 16.71 12.19 -3.34
C LEU A 277 16.10 13.15 -4.36
N GLN A 278 15.20 14.01 -3.95
CA GLN A 278 14.59 15.01 -4.85
C GLN A 278 15.65 15.91 -5.48
N LEU A 279 16.60 16.43 -4.69
CA LEU A 279 17.69 17.28 -5.21
C LEU A 279 18.59 16.54 -6.21
N LEU A 280 19.00 15.30 -5.89
CA LEU A 280 19.80 14.48 -6.82
C LEU A 280 19.05 14.19 -8.13
N THR A 281 17.74 13.94 -8.04
CA THR A 281 16.90 13.70 -9.22
C THR A 281 16.76 14.98 -10.06
N LEU A 282 16.61 16.14 -9.44
CA LEU A 282 16.60 17.43 -10.15
C LEU A 282 17.92 17.69 -10.88
N ASP A 283 19.05 17.42 -10.23
CA ASP A 283 20.35 17.59 -10.86
C ASP A 283 20.53 16.63 -12.04
N ALA A 284 20.07 15.38 -11.92
CA ALA A 284 20.07 14.42 -13.01
C ALA A 284 19.18 14.88 -14.19
N LEU A 285 17.99 15.39 -13.92
CA LEU A 285 17.09 15.93 -14.94
C LEU A 285 17.70 17.15 -15.67
N LYS A 286 18.35 18.06 -14.93
CA LYS A 286 19.05 19.20 -15.52
C LYS A 286 20.20 18.76 -16.43
N ARG A 287 20.97 17.75 -16.02
CA ARG A 287 22.11 17.22 -16.80
C ARG A 287 21.66 16.53 -18.08
N THR A 288 20.62 15.69 -18.00
CA THR A 288 20.12 14.94 -19.15
C THR A 288 19.25 15.77 -20.09
N GLY A 289 18.75 16.91 -19.64
CA GLY A 289 17.79 17.74 -20.37
C GLY A 289 16.45 17.05 -20.62
N ILE A 290 16.15 15.95 -19.90
CA ILE A 290 14.87 15.26 -19.96
C ILE A 290 13.78 16.16 -19.37
N ARG A 291 12.69 16.35 -20.13
CA ARG A 291 11.54 17.12 -19.64
C ARG A 291 10.82 16.36 -18.53
N ALA A 292 10.49 17.07 -17.46
CA ALA A 292 9.82 16.47 -16.32
C ALA A 292 8.76 17.38 -15.70
N ILE A 293 7.69 16.75 -15.20
CA ILE A 293 6.76 17.33 -14.22
C ILE A 293 7.14 16.74 -12.87
N VAL A 294 7.49 17.60 -11.92
CA VAL A 294 8.03 17.21 -10.61
C VAL A 294 7.02 17.56 -9.52
N GLN A 295 6.50 16.55 -8.85
CA GLN A 295 5.71 16.73 -7.63
C GLN A 295 6.68 16.91 -6.46
N ALA A 296 6.83 18.16 -6.02
CA ALA A 296 7.94 18.57 -5.18
C ALA A 296 7.47 19.04 -3.80
N PHE A 297 7.21 18.08 -2.90
CA PHE A 297 6.78 18.42 -1.54
C PHE A 297 7.92 18.86 -0.60
N GLN A 298 9.18 18.55 -0.94
CA GLN A 298 10.33 18.77 -0.05
C GLN A 298 11.43 19.63 -0.66
N ILE A 299 11.10 20.31 -1.74
CA ILE A 299 11.99 21.27 -2.40
C ILE A 299 11.56 22.67 -2.02
N THR A 300 12.52 23.52 -1.67
CA THR A 300 12.24 24.92 -1.30
C THR A 300 11.71 25.71 -2.50
N GLU A 301 10.95 26.77 -2.25
CA GLU A 301 10.45 27.68 -3.30
C GLU A 301 11.57 28.22 -4.22
N LYS A 302 12.78 28.41 -3.69
CA LYS A 302 13.94 28.84 -4.46
C LYS A 302 14.41 27.83 -5.50
N GLU A 303 14.14 26.56 -5.26
CA GLU A 303 14.53 25.44 -6.13
C GLU A 303 13.43 25.09 -7.13
N ARG A 304 12.20 25.52 -6.87
CA ARG A 304 11.02 25.32 -7.73
C ARG A 304 10.95 26.36 -8.84
N VAL A 305 11.87 26.31 -9.78
CA VAL A 305 11.89 27.23 -10.92
C VAL A 305 11.42 26.51 -12.18
N ASN A 306 10.22 26.86 -12.67
CA ASN A 306 9.72 26.37 -13.94
C ASN A 306 10.59 26.84 -15.08
N THR A 307 10.87 25.92 -16.00
CA THR A 307 11.67 26.14 -17.22
C THR A 307 11.00 25.47 -18.41
N ASP A 308 11.59 25.54 -19.60
CA ASP A 308 11.17 24.75 -20.76
C ASP A 308 11.31 23.22 -20.54
N LYS A 309 12.12 22.79 -19.56
CA LYS A 309 12.37 21.38 -19.23
C LYS A 309 11.69 20.90 -17.95
N LEU A 310 11.51 21.74 -16.97
CA LEU A 310 11.00 21.37 -15.65
C LEU A 310 9.76 22.16 -15.28
N PHE A 311 8.70 21.46 -14.89
CA PHE A 311 7.48 22.03 -14.35
C PHE A 311 7.23 21.47 -12.96
N PHE A 312 7.01 22.32 -11.97
CA PHE A 312 6.75 21.92 -10.59
C PHE A 312 5.26 22.02 -10.27
N ILE A 313 4.75 20.99 -9.61
CA ILE A 313 3.35 20.90 -9.22
C ILE A 313 3.23 20.35 -7.79
N ASP A 314 2.25 20.81 -7.01
CA ASP A 314 2.02 20.33 -5.65
C ASP A 314 1.20 19.04 -5.63
N ALA A 315 0.04 19.04 -6.27
CA ALA A 315 -0.82 17.87 -6.37
C ALA A 315 -1.51 17.82 -7.73
N VAL A 316 -1.62 16.60 -8.25
CA VAL A 316 -2.33 16.32 -9.49
C VAL A 316 -2.92 14.91 -9.42
N PRO A 317 -4.16 14.68 -9.88
CA PRO A 317 -4.71 13.34 -9.97
C PRO A 317 -3.89 12.45 -10.92
N TYR A 318 -3.47 11.29 -10.47
CA TYR A 318 -2.68 10.38 -11.29
C TYR A 318 -3.39 9.91 -12.56
N PRO A 319 -4.70 9.59 -12.54
CA PRO A 319 -5.42 9.26 -13.77
C PRO A 319 -5.32 10.34 -14.84
N TYR A 320 -5.34 11.62 -14.43
CA TYR A 320 -5.21 12.75 -15.33
C TYR A 320 -3.78 12.90 -15.90
N ILE A 321 -2.77 12.94 -15.02
CA ILE A 321 -1.40 13.27 -15.44
C ILE A 321 -0.73 12.12 -16.19
N PHE A 322 -1.06 10.86 -15.86
CA PHE A 322 -0.45 9.69 -16.47
C PHE A 322 -0.79 9.53 -17.96
N GLU A 323 -1.89 10.10 -18.43
CA GLU A 323 -2.20 10.15 -19.87
C GLU A 323 -1.30 11.13 -20.65
N LYS A 324 -0.74 12.12 -19.93
CA LYS A 324 0.02 13.24 -20.53
C LYS A 324 1.53 13.06 -20.46
N VAL A 325 2.01 12.06 -19.74
CA VAL A 325 3.44 11.79 -19.57
C VAL A 325 3.88 10.53 -20.31
N ARG A 326 5.18 10.30 -20.42
CA ARG A 326 5.75 9.15 -21.14
C ARG A 326 6.31 8.07 -20.22
N ALA A 327 6.61 8.40 -18.96
CA ALA A 327 7.16 7.50 -17.97
C ALA A 327 6.96 8.07 -16.57
N VAL A 328 7.11 7.23 -15.54
CA VAL A 328 6.99 7.61 -14.14
C VAL A 328 8.27 7.30 -13.40
N VAL A 329 8.71 8.24 -12.54
CA VAL A 329 9.81 8.05 -11.58
C VAL A 329 9.23 8.22 -10.20
N HIS A 330 9.33 7.18 -9.35
CA HIS A 330 8.72 7.24 -8.02
C HIS A 330 9.46 6.36 -7.00
N HIS A 331 9.02 6.42 -5.74
CA HIS A 331 9.63 5.69 -4.64
C HIS A 331 9.27 4.20 -4.58
N GLY A 332 8.33 3.71 -5.38
CA GLY A 332 7.91 2.30 -5.39
C GLY A 332 6.72 1.96 -4.49
N GLY A 333 5.90 2.95 -4.10
CA GLY A 333 4.65 2.66 -3.38
C GLY A 333 3.63 1.94 -4.26
N ASN A 334 2.93 0.95 -3.70
CA ASN A 334 1.99 0.06 -4.40
C ASN A 334 1.00 0.80 -5.31
N THR A 335 0.33 1.84 -4.80
CA THR A 335 -0.69 2.58 -5.55
C THR A 335 -0.10 3.33 -6.73
N THR A 336 1.01 4.06 -6.54
CA THR A 336 1.66 4.81 -7.62
C THR A 336 2.18 3.86 -8.69
N ASN A 337 2.79 2.75 -8.27
CA ASN A 337 3.27 1.70 -9.16
C ASN A 337 2.13 1.11 -10.01
N GLY A 338 1.07 0.68 -9.35
CA GLY A 338 -0.08 0.09 -10.01
C GLY A 338 -0.77 1.04 -11.00
N MET A 339 -0.93 2.30 -10.65
CA MET A 339 -1.52 3.30 -11.54
C MET A 339 -0.64 3.61 -12.74
N GLY A 340 0.70 3.69 -12.55
CA GLY A 340 1.66 3.89 -13.64
C GLY A 340 1.65 2.74 -14.64
N LEU A 341 1.74 1.50 -14.15
CA LEU A 341 1.69 0.29 -14.97
C LEU A 341 0.34 0.14 -15.68
N ARG A 342 -0.78 0.43 -15.00
CA ARG A 342 -2.10 0.43 -15.61
C ARG A 342 -2.24 1.46 -16.72
N ALA A 343 -1.57 2.61 -16.61
CA ALA A 343 -1.52 3.62 -17.65
C ALA A 343 -0.59 3.23 -18.84
N GLY A 344 0.14 2.13 -18.74
CA GLY A 344 1.07 1.66 -19.76
C GLY A 344 2.39 2.42 -19.78
N LEU A 345 2.79 3.00 -18.65
CA LEU A 345 3.96 3.83 -18.53
C LEU A 345 5.17 3.02 -18.05
N PRO A 346 6.33 3.12 -18.71
CA PRO A 346 7.58 2.68 -18.13
C PRO A 346 7.85 3.35 -16.81
N THR A 347 8.45 2.61 -15.87
CA THR A 347 8.57 3.02 -14.48
C THR A 347 9.99 2.86 -13.96
N LEU A 348 10.56 3.94 -13.39
CA LEU A 348 11.80 3.91 -12.63
C LEU A 348 11.49 4.04 -11.13
N VAL A 349 11.83 3.00 -10.37
CA VAL A 349 11.71 3.03 -8.92
C VAL A 349 13.05 3.42 -8.28
N ILE A 350 13.00 4.42 -7.40
CA ILE A 350 14.10 4.77 -6.51
C ILE A 350 13.63 4.53 -5.08
N ALA A 351 13.92 3.33 -4.58
CA ALA A 351 13.36 2.83 -3.34
C ALA A 351 14.08 3.38 -2.09
N LEU A 352 13.28 3.69 -1.05
CA LEU A 352 13.78 4.11 0.26
C LEU A 352 13.68 2.98 1.29
N ALA A 353 12.59 2.20 1.27
CA ALA A 353 12.34 1.20 2.31
C ALA A 353 11.29 0.14 1.91
N LEU A 354 11.25 -0.94 2.66
CA LEU A 354 10.17 -1.93 2.75
C LEU A 354 9.73 -2.52 1.39
N ASP A 355 8.43 -2.46 1.11
CA ASP A 355 7.77 -2.95 -0.10
C ASP A 355 8.25 -2.27 -1.39
N GLN A 356 8.80 -1.06 -1.29
CA GLN A 356 9.34 -0.33 -2.43
C GLN A 356 10.46 -1.09 -3.14
N TYR A 357 11.29 -1.82 -2.37
CA TYR A 357 12.33 -2.69 -2.93
C TYR A 357 11.74 -3.84 -3.76
N PHE A 358 10.64 -4.41 -3.31
CA PHE A 358 9.95 -5.46 -4.02
C PHE A 358 9.40 -4.95 -5.35
N TYR A 359 8.66 -3.84 -5.35
CA TYR A 359 8.04 -3.31 -6.57
C TYR A 359 9.08 -2.91 -7.61
N GLY A 360 10.16 -2.22 -7.22
CA GLY A 360 11.21 -1.85 -8.16
C GLY A 360 11.83 -3.04 -8.88
N ARG A 361 12.10 -4.13 -8.15
CA ARG A 361 12.63 -5.36 -8.74
C ARG A 361 11.62 -6.06 -9.65
N MET A 362 10.36 -6.08 -9.25
CA MET A 362 9.33 -6.71 -10.06
C MET A 362 9.07 -5.94 -11.36
N ASP A 363 9.09 -4.60 -11.34
CA ASP A 363 8.97 -3.78 -12.54
C ASP A 363 10.09 -4.04 -13.55
N ASN A 364 11.33 -4.15 -13.05
CA ASN A 364 12.47 -4.54 -13.88
C ASN A 364 12.33 -5.98 -14.41
N ARG A 365 11.96 -6.94 -13.54
CA ARG A 365 11.77 -8.35 -13.92
C ARG A 365 10.74 -8.54 -15.02
N ILE A 366 9.63 -7.80 -14.95
CA ILE A 366 8.58 -7.87 -16.00
C ILE A 366 8.90 -7.01 -17.21
N GLY A 367 10.03 -6.32 -17.23
CA GLY A 367 10.49 -5.51 -18.38
C GLY A 367 9.76 -4.18 -18.54
N CYS A 368 9.23 -3.60 -17.45
CA CYS A 368 8.53 -2.31 -17.47
C CYS A 368 9.41 -1.13 -17.05
N GLY A 369 10.66 -1.35 -16.69
CA GLY A 369 11.57 -0.26 -16.30
C GLY A 369 13.00 -0.71 -16.12
N PRO A 370 13.91 0.28 -15.92
CA PRO A 370 15.31 0.02 -15.60
C PRO A 370 15.46 -0.70 -14.26
N GLU A 371 16.69 -1.15 -13.97
CA GLU A 371 17.02 -1.65 -12.65
C GLU A 371 16.75 -0.58 -11.59
N PRO A 372 16.07 -0.94 -10.48
CA PRO A 372 15.71 0.04 -9.46
C PRO A 372 16.94 0.56 -8.71
N LEU A 373 16.88 1.81 -8.30
CA LEU A 373 17.91 2.42 -7.46
C LEU A 373 17.50 2.36 -5.98
N TYR A 374 18.50 2.31 -5.08
CA TYR A 374 18.30 2.15 -3.64
C TYR A 374 19.03 3.21 -2.84
N ILE A 375 18.31 4.10 -2.18
CA ILE A 375 18.95 5.20 -1.48
C ILE A 375 19.58 4.79 -0.14
N ARG A 376 19.02 3.78 0.56
CA ARG A 376 19.54 3.34 1.87
C ARG A 376 20.65 2.31 1.81
N LYS A 377 20.68 1.45 0.80
CA LYS A 377 21.70 0.39 0.65
C LYS A 377 23.01 0.95 0.10
N LYS A 378 22.91 1.86 -0.86
CA LYS A 378 24.01 2.59 -1.45
C LYS A 378 23.47 3.96 -1.81
N LEU A 379 24.10 5.02 -1.35
CA LEU A 379 23.71 6.35 -1.76
C LEU A 379 23.81 6.44 -3.28
N CYS A 380 22.67 6.49 -3.98
CA CYS A 380 22.70 6.69 -5.41
C CYS A 380 23.25 8.09 -5.72
N SER A 381 24.07 8.15 -6.76
CA SER A 381 24.64 9.39 -7.26
C SER A 381 23.74 10.03 -8.33
N THR A 382 23.96 11.32 -8.59
CA THR A 382 23.32 12.00 -9.71
C THR A 382 23.57 11.28 -11.04
N ASP A 383 24.77 10.73 -11.25
CA ASP A 383 25.14 10.01 -12.48
C ASP A 383 24.37 8.69 -12.64
N GLU A 384 24.19 7.91 -11.55
CA GLU A 384 23.36 6.71 -11.58
C GLU A 384 21.90 7.04 -11.90
N ILE A 385 21.36 8.11 -11.31
CA ILE A 385 19.99 8.56 -11.61
C ILE A 385 19.89 9.04 -13.07
N ALA A 386 20.87 9.79 -13.55
CA ALA A 386 20.88 10.28 -14.92
C ALA A 386 20.89 9.12 -15.94
N GLY A 387 21.77 8.12 -15.74
CA GLY A 387 21.81 6.95 -16.59
C GLY A 387 20.50 6.13 -16.57
N ALA A 388 19.87 5.98 -15.39
CA ALA A 388 18.59 5.31 -15.26
C ALA A 388 17.44 6.10 -15.93
N LEU A 389 17.47 7.44 -15.89
CA LEU A 389 16.52 8.29 -16.61
C LEU A 389 16.68 8.19 -18.12
N GLU A 390 17.90 8.21 -18.64
CA GLU A 390 18.18 8.02 -20.08
C GLU A 390 17.70 6.66 -20.56
N ASP A 391 17.95 5.61 -19.77
CA ASP A 391 17.48 4.27 -20.06
C ASP A 391 15.95 4.19 -20.03
N LEU A 392 15.28 4.78 -19.00
CA LEU A 392 13.83 4.85 -18.89
C LEU A 392 13.17 5.44 -20.13
N VAL A 393 13.76 6.52 -20.68
CA VAL A 393 13.20 7.22 -21.85
C VAL A 393 13.73 6.73 -23.18
N SER A 394 14.51 5.65 -23.23
CA SER A 394 15.05 5.07 -24.46
C SER A 394 14.01 4.50 -25.41
N GLY A 395 12.81 4.17 -24.88
CA GLY A 395 11.72 3.53 -25.63
C GLY A 395 11.72 2.01 -25.54
N ARG A 396 12.77 1.38 -24.99
CA ARG A 396 12.87 -0.09 -24.93
C ARG A 396 11.82 -0.77 -24.06
N TYR A 397 11.23 -0.04 -23.10
CA TYR A 397 10.21 -0.54 -22.19
C TYR A 397 8.77 -0.31 -22.66
N ASP A 398 8.57 0.57 -23.66
CA ASP A 398 7.24 1.07 -24.05
C ASP A 398 6.28 -0.03 -24.49
N ALA A 399 6.75 -0.98 -25.28
CA ALA A 399 5.92 -2.08 -25.77
C ALA A 399 5.48 -2.98 -24.62
N LYS A 400 6.43 -3.34 -23.75
CA LYS A 400 6.14 -4.22 -22.60
C LYS A 400 5.22 -3.55 -21.59
N ALA A 401 5.42 -2.26 -21.29
CA ALA A 401 4.55 -1.50 -20.39
C ALA A 401 3.10 -1.46 -20.92
N ARG A 402 2.89 -1.31 -22.24
CA ARG A 402 1.55 -1.39 -22.84
C ARG A 402 0.93 -2.80 -22.74
N ASP A 403 1.74 -3.86 -22.91
CA ASP A 403 1.25 -5.23 -22.76
C ASP A 403 0.82 -5.52 -21.33
N ILE A 404 1.64 -5.13 -20.37
CA ILE A 404 1.34 -5.26 -18.93
C ILE A 404 0.10 -4.45 -18.56
N SER A 405 -0.03 -3.23 -19.09
CA SER A 405 -1.23 -2.40 -18.89
C SER A 405 -2.52 -3.12 -19.28
N ARG A 406 -2.52 -3.80 -20.43
CA ARG A 406 -3.70 -4.58 -20.86
C ARG A 406 -4.04 -5.67 -19.86
N MET A 407 -3.06 -6.43 -19.41
CA MET A 407 -3.27 -7.49 -18.40
C MET A 407 -3.82 -6.93 -17.08
N ILE A 408 -3.24 -5.83 -16.58
CA ILE A 408 -3.68 -5.18 -15.33
C ILE A 408 -5.11 -4.62 -15.46
N ARG A 409 -5.49 -4.13 -16.63
CA ARG A 409 -6.84 -3.59 -16.90
C ARG A 409 -7.92 -4.67 -16.91
N GLU A 410 -7.57 -5.92 -17.18
CA GLU A 410 -8.48 -7.06 -17.12
C GLU A 410 -8.74 -7.53 -15.67
N GLU A 411 -7.88 -7.14 -14.72
CA GLU A 411 -8.06 -7.45 -13.31
C GLU A 411 -9.12 -6.54 -12.69
N ASN A 412 -10.01 -7.14 -11.88
CA ASN A 412 -10.96 -6.42 -11.03
C ASN A 412 -10.72 -6.78 -9.57
N GLY A 413 -9.71 -6.11 -8.97
CA GLY A 413 -9.24 -6.44 -7.63
C GLY A 413 -10.30 -6.23 -6.56
N VAL A 414 -11.08 -5.17 -6.67
CA VAL A 414 -12.14 -4.82 -5.71
C VAL A 414 -13.24 -5.88 -5.71
N VAL A 415 -13.73 -6.27 -6.89
CA VAL A 415 -14.76 -7.32 -7.05
C VAL A 415 -14.25 -8.66 -6.56
N THR A 416 -13.01 -9.03 -6.94
CA THR A 416 -12.39 -10.30 -6.51
C THR A 416 -12.25 -10.37 -4.98
N ALA A 417 -11.90 -9.26 -4.33
CA ALA A 417 -11.81 -9.20 -2.87
C ALA A 417 -13.19 -9.31 -2.22
N ALA A 418 -14.19 -8.60 -2.76
CA ALA A 418 -15.56 -8.66 -2.25
C ALA A 418 -16.15 -10.07 -2.34
N ASP A 419 -15.98 -10.75 -3.48
CA ASP A 419 -16.42 -12.16 -3.66
C ASP A 419 -15.75 -13.09 -2.64
N SER A 420 -14.44 -12.90 -2.40
CA SER A 420 -13.70 -13.71 -1.42
C SER A 420 -14.18 -13.47 0.01
N ILE A 421 -14.54 -12.23 0.35
CA ILE A 421 -15.10 -11.87 1.67
C ILE A 421 -16.47 -12.51 1.86
N GLU A 422 -17.38 -12.36 0.89
CA GLU A 422 -18.72 -12.94 0.95
C GLU A 422 -18.65 -14.46 1.13
N LYS A 423 -17.76 -15.14 0.41
CA LYS A 423 -17.52 -16.58 0.55
C LYS A 423 -17.02 -16.93 1.96
N TYR A 424 -15.96 -16.26 2.43
CA TYR A 424 -15.31 -16.59 3.71
C TYR A 424 -16.24 -16.40 4.93
N VAL A 425 -17.10 -15.39 4.92
CA VAL A 425 -18.02 -15.14 6.04
C VAL A 425 -19.23 -16.08 5.99
N SER A 426 -19.61 -16.60 4.80
CA SER A 426 -20.71 -17.55 4.64
C SER A 426 -20.35 -19.00 5.06
N GLU A 427 -19.06 -19.34 5.11
CA GLU A 427 -18.52 -20.63 5.60
C GLU A 427 -18.34 -20.63 7.13
#